data_6d62861f0321cdfd2f664220db86a4f6
#
_entry.id   6d62861f0321cdfd2f664220db86a4f6
#
_cell.length_a   1.000
_cell.length_b   1.000
_cell.length_c   1.000
_cell.angle_alpha   90.00
_cell.angle_beta   90.00
_cell.angle_gamma   90.00
#
_symmetry.space_group_name_H-M   'P 1'
#
loop_
_entity.id
_entity.type
_entity.pdbx_description
1 polymer ?
#
loop_
_entity_poly.entity_id
_entity_poly.type
_entity_poly.pdbx_seq_one_letter_code
_entity_poly.pdbx_strand_id
1 'polypeptide(L)'
;MAHKTLLNYCQGTLEQGSVLAMEKGTPIVGAMPFKQIKGNAYSFNVVDTLIPTDHRELGQDVTANELASTKVTKELVILTNSVKTDRALGVMADVTDIMAEGQTVAMISSGKALEKKTILALKDYLTNDQAGKKFTGALTIDLLDDAIDYVAGANMIFVNNKGHRALKKLLKAEGMQPETIDSFGKRVTAYGGIPVHVAHDLADNEILAVCFGNEAVHGITNGGLKVYESEQGVFHVADTELLYNIVCKVKNSFGIVEFTASRSK
;
A
#
# COMPACT_ATOMS: atom_id res chain seq x y z
N MET A 1 14.74 12.71 0.67
CA MET A 1 14.45 12.57 -0.77
C MET A 1 12.94 12.42 -0.91
N ALA A 2 12.30 13.14 -1.85
CA ALA A 2 10.88 12.96 -2.12
C ALA A 2 10.65 11.52 -2.62
N HIS A 3 9.66 10.83 -2.03
CA HIS A 3 9.26 9.50 -2.47
C HIS A 3 8.67 9.58 -3.87
N LYS A 4 9.13 8.72 -4.77
CA LYS A 4 8.57 8.62 -6.12
C LYS A 4 7.39 7.67 -6.10
N THR A 5 6.20 8.18 -6.35
CA THR A 5 4.97 7.38 -6.52
C THR A 5 4.91 6.77 -7.93
N LEU A 6 3.91 5.94 -8.18
CA LEU A 6 3.70 5.33 -9.49
C LEU A 6 3.57 6.39 -10.61
N LEU A 7 2.96 7.54 -10.30
CA LEU A 7 2.80 8.68 -11.21
C LEU A 7 4.12 9.17 -11.81
N ASN A 8 5.21 9.13 -11.05
CA ASN A 8 6.52 9.61 -11.50
C ASN A 8 7.18 8.71 -12.56
N TYR A 9 6.66 7.52 -12.79
CA TYR A 9 7.17 6.57 -13.80
C TYR A 9 6.33 6.52 -15.07
N CYS A 10 5.22 7.25 -15.12
CA CYS A 10 4.36 7.37 -16.30
C CYS A 10 4.83 8.53 -17.19
N GLN A 11 5.00 8.28 -18.48
CA GLN A 11 5.53 9.27 -19.43
C GLN A 11 4.43 9.96 -20.22
N GLY A 12 3.32 9.28 -20.49
CA GLY A 12 2.19 9.80 -21.25
C GLY A 12 1.15 10.49 -20.39
N THR A 13 0.44 11.47 -20.94
CA THR A 13 -0.68 12.15 -20.26
C THR A 13 -1.83 11.20 -19.93
N LEU A 14 -2.10 10.23 -20.80
CA LEU A 14 -3.12 9.20 -20.61
C LEU A 14 -2.76 8.25 -19.48
N GLU A 15 -1.50 7.83 -19.42
CA GLU A 15 -0.97 7.00 -18.34
C GLU A 15 -1.03 7.73 -16.98
N GLN A 16 -0.66 9.02 -16.94
CA GLN A 16 -0.76 9.84 -15.73
C GLN A 16 -2.20 10.02 -15.27
N GLY A 17 -3.13 10.30 -16.19
CA GLY A 17 -4.56 10.37 -15.90
C GLY A 17 -5.10 9.06 -15.35
N SER A 18 -4.65 7.93 -15.89
CA SER A 18 -5.02 6.60 -15.44
C SER A 18 -4.53 6.32 -14.00
N VAL A 19 -3.29 6.69 -13.65
CA VAL A 19 -2.77 6.56 -12.27
C VAL A 19 -3.55 7.45 -11.30
N LEU A 20 -3.87 8.69 -11.69
CA LEU A 20 -4.70 9.57 -10.84
C LEU A 20 -6.11 9.00 -10.63
N ALA A 21 -6.68 8.30 -11.62
CA ALA A 21 -7.94 7.59 -11.44
C ALA A 21 -7.80 6.38 -10.50
N MET A 22 -6.68 5.65 -10.55
CA MET A 22 -6.38 4.58 -9.59
C MET A 22 -6.28 5.12 -8.15
N GLU A 23 -5.63 6.26 -7.94
CA GLU A 23 -5.51 6.91 -6.62
C GLU A 23 -6.87 7.32 -6.03
N LYS A 24 -7.86 7.64 -6.88
CA LYS A 24 -9.25 7.86 -6.42
C LYS A 24 -9.88 6.58 -5.86
N GLY A 25 -9.47 5.42 -6.35
CA GLY A 25 -9.98 4.12 -5.91
C GLY A 25 -9.40 3.68 -4.57
N THR A 26 -8.14 4.03 -4.28
CA THR A 26 -7.45 3.62 -3.07
C THR A 26 -6.34 4.60 -2.65
N PRO A 27 -6.21 4.92 -1.35
CA PRO A 27 -5.13 5.75 -0.86
C PRO A 27 -3.74 5.08 -0.91
N ILE A 28 -3.67 3.76 -1.01
CA ILE A 28 -2.39 3.02 -1.04
C ILE A 28 -1.55 3.42 -2.26
N VAL A 29 -2.17 3.61 -3.42
CA VAL A 29 -1.47 3.97 -4.67
C VAL A 29 -0.72 5.30 -4.54
N GLY A 30 -1.37 6.30 -3.93
CA GLY A 30 -0.75 7.61 -3.69
C GLY A 30 0.27 7.62 -2.56
N ALA A 31 0.10 6.74 -1.56
CA ALA A 31 0.94 6.68 -0.36
C ALA A 31 2.22 5.86 -0.55
N MET A 32 2.12 4.75 -1.29
CA MET A 32 3.20 3.80 -1.44
C MET A 32 4.25 4.31 -2.45
N PRO A 33 5.54 4.43 -2.05
CA PRO A 33 6.59 4.72 -3.00
C PRO A 33 6.83 3.53 -3.91
N PHE A 34 7.21 3.79 -5.16
CA PHE A 34 7.60 2.79 -6.13
C PHE A 34 9.08 2.93 -6.49
N LYS A 35 9.73 1.80 -6.76
CA LYS A 35 11.09 1.71 -7.26
C LYS A 35 11.07 1.03 -8.62
N GLN A 36 11.70 1.66 -9.60
CA GLN A 36 11.87 1.06 -10.91
C GLN A 36 13.00 0.03 -10.87
N ILE A 37 12.73 -1.14 -11.43
CA ILE A 37 13.71 -2.22 -11.60
C ILE A 37 13.89 -2.53 -13.08
N LYS A 38 15.00 -3.18 -13.40
CA LYS A 38 15.27 -3.75 -14.73
C LYS A 38 15.08 -5.27 -14.65
N GLY A 39 14.27 -5.81 -15.56
CA GLY A 39 13.98 -7.26 -15.60
C GLY A 39 12.69 -7.63 -14.88
N ASN A 40 12.52 -8.93 -14.60
CA ASN A 40 11.28 -9.52 -14.10
C ASN A 40 11.29 -9.81 -12.60
N ALA A 41 12.45 -9.78 -11.95
CA ALA A 41 12.58 -10.12 -10.54
C ALA A 41 13.49 -9.14 -9.81
N TYR A 42 13.19 -8.93 -8.53
CA TYR A 42 13.99 -8.12 -7.63
C TYR A 42 14.42 -8.94 -6.42
N SER A 43 15.74 -9.07 -6.24
CA SER A 43 16.34 -9.72 -5.07
C SER A 43 16.84 -8.68 -4.10
N PHE A 44 16.55 -8.86 -2.83
CA PHE A 44 16.99 -7.99 -1.75
C PHE A 44 17.26 -8.81 -0.49
N ASN A 45 18.03 -8.24 0.42
CA ASN A 45 18.28 -8.85 1.72
C ASN A 45 17.38 -8.20 2.76
N VAL A 46 16.69 -9.01 3.52
CA VAL A 46 15.98 -8.58 4.74
C VAL A 46 16.97 -8.69 5.89
N VAL A 47 17.21 -7.58 6.58
CA VAL A 47 18.09 -7.55 7.74
C VAL A 47 17.29 -8.00 8.95
N ASP A 48 17.77 -9.05 9.61
CA ASP A 48 17.08 -9.67 10.74
C ASP A 48 17.29 -8.88 12.03
N THR A 49 18.51 -8.41 12.27
CA THR A 49 18.87 -7.66 13.47
C THR A 49 19.90 -6.58 13.14
N LEU A 50 19.82 -5.46 13.85
CA LEU A 50 20.87 -4.44 13.79
C LEU A 50 22.17 -5.00 14.38
N ILE A 51 23.30 -4.66 13.75
CA ILE A 51 24.60 -4.99 14.27
C ILE A 51 24.82 -4.21 15.57
N PRO A 52 25.10 -4.88 16.71
CA PRO A 52 25.39 -4.18 17.95
C PRO A 52 26.61 -3.27 17.78
N THR A 53 26.52 -2.07 18.27
CA THR A 53 27.57 -1.06 18.18
C THR A 53 27.99 -0.69 19.61
N ASP A 54 29.26 -0.94 19.94
CA ASP A 54 29.83 -0.62 21.22
C ASP A 54 30.82 0.54 21.13
N HIS A 55 30.96 1.28 22.21
CA HIS A 55 32.01 2.28 22.37
C HIS A 55 33.28 1.60 22.88
N ARG A 56 34.41 1.80 22.21
CA ARG A 56 35.70 1.26 22.66
C ARG A 56 36.58 2.36 23.28
N GLU A 57 37.38 1.95 24.22
CA GLU A 57 38.47 2.79 24.72
C GLU A 57 39.72 2.70 23.84
N LEU A 58 40.64 3.62 24.02
CA LEU A 58 41.90 3.67 23.27
C LEU A 58 42.73 2.39 23.54
N GLY A 59 43.07 1.64 22.50
CA GLY A 59 43.84 0.38 22.62
C GLY A 59 43.03 -0.89 22.76
N GLN A 60 41.70 -0.82 22.78
CA GLN A 60 40.85 -1.99 22.75
C GLN A 60 40.58 -2.47 21.32
N ASP A 61 40.54 -3.78 21.12
CA ASP A 61 40.17 -4.39 19.84
C ASP A 61 38.65 -4.33 19.61
N VAL A 62 38.27 -4.25 18.33
CA VAL A 62 36.86 -4.30 17.90
C VAL A 62 36.50 -5.72 17.51
N THR A 63 35.46 -6.28 18.12
CA THR A 63 34.91 -7.55 17.70
C THR A 63 34.08 -7.36 16.41
N ALA A 64 34.43 -8.07 15.35
CA ALA A 64 33.65 -8.06 14.12
C ALA A 64 32.38 -8.86 14.30
N ASN A 65 31.23 -8.27 14.00
CA ASN A 65 29.93 -8.92 14.02
C ASN A 65 29.50 -9.25 12.59
N GLU A 66 28.93 -10.41 12.38
CA GLU A 66 28.35 -10.80 11.08
C GLU A 66 26.93 -10.27 10.95
N LEU A 67 26.60 -9.78 9.75
CA LEU A 67 25.26 -9.35 9.40
C LEU A 67 24.36 -10.56 9.12
N ALA A 68 23.43 -10.84 10.02
CA ALA A 68 22.38 -11.82 9.75
C ALA A 68 21.36 -11.22 8.76
N SER A 69 21.30 -11.77 7.56
CA SER A 69 20.35 -11.32 6.53
C SER A 69 19.83 -12.50 5.71
N THR A 70 18.55 -12.45 5.38
CA THR A 70 17.88 -13.44 4.53
C THR A 70 17.63 -12.85 3.16
N LYS A 71 18.10 -13.53 2.11
CA LYS A 71 17.84 -13.11 0.72
C LYS A 71 16.44 -13.51 0.30
N VAL A 72 15.64 -12.51 -0.10
CA VAL A 72 14.29 -12.68 -0.63
C VAL A 72 14.27 -12.23 -2.09
N THR A 73 13.60 -13.01 -2.95
CA THR A 73 13.40 -12.66 -4.36
C THR A 73 11.90 -12.55 -4.62
N LYS A 74 11.47 -11.45 -5.20
CA LYS A 74 10.08 -11.23 -5.63
C LYS A 74 10.02 -10.98 -7.12
N GLU A 75 9.21 -11.77 -7.82
CA GLU A 75 8.96 -11.62 -9.25
C GLU A 75 7.82 -10.63 -9.48
N LEU A 76 7.88 -9.89 -10.60
CA LEU A 76 6.80 -8.98 -10.99
C LEU A 76 5.56 -9.77 -11.36
N VAL A 77 4.41 -9.25 -10.96
CA VAL A 77 3.08 -9.71 -11.38
C VAL A 77 2.46 -8.67 -12.32
N ILE A 78 1.61 -9.12 -13.20
CA ILE A 78 0.96 -8.28 -14.20
C ILE A 78 -0.45 -7.96 -13.70
N LEU A 79 -0.75 -6.67 -13.55
CA LEU A 79 -2.11 -6.16 -13.38
C LEU A 79 -2.57 -5.69 -14.74
N THR A 80 -3.63 -6.28 -15.26
CA THR A 80 -4.21 -5.91 -16.55
C THR A 80 -5.67 -5.52 -16.41
N ASN A 81 -6.10 -4.60 -17.25
CA ASN A 81 -7.50 -4.28 -17.45
C ASN A 81 -7.73 -3.94 -18.92
N SER A 82 -8.90 -4.29 -19.44
CA SER A 82 -9.28 -4.03 -20.84
C SER A 82 -10.66 -3.39 -20.87
N VAL A 83 -10.78 -2.29 -21.58
CA VAL A 83 -12.04 -1.59 -21.81
C VAL A 83 -12.33 -1.64 -23.31
N LYS A 84 -13.54 -2.12 -23.65
CA LYS A 84 -14.00 -2.26 -25.03
C LYS A 84 -15.27 -1.46 -25.22
N THR A 85 -15.27 -0.56 -26.20
CA THR A 85 -16.41 0.33 -26.51
C THR A 85 -16.70 0.29 -28.00
N ASP A 86 -17.99 0.18 -28.38
CA ASP A 86 -18.41 0.26 -29.77
C ASP A 86 -18.21 1.68 -30.30
N ARG A 87 -17.61 1.84 -31.47
CA ARG A 87 -17.37 3.15 -32.13
C ARG A 87 -18.69 3.91 -32.36
N ALA A 88 -19.78 3.21 -32.65
CA ALA A 88 -21.07 3.84 -32.88
C ALA A 88 -21.58 4.58 -31.64
N LEU A 89 -21.27 4.08 -30.44
CA LEU A 89 -21.65 4.74 -29.19
C LEU A 89 -20.95 6.10 -29.02
N GLY A 90 -19.71 6.24 -29.47
CA GLY A 90 -19.00 7.52 -29.46
C GLY A 90 -19.63 8.58 -30.35
N VAL A 91 -20.30 8.16 -31.44
CA VAL A 91 -21.03 9.06 -32.36
C VAL A 91 -22.44 9.36 -31.84
N MET A 92 -23.07 8.39 -31.17
CA MET A 92 -24.44 8.50 -30.64
C MET A 92 -24.51 9.23 -29.29
N ALA A 93 -23.41 9.25 -28.53
CA ALA A 93 -23.34 9.93 -27.25
C ALA A 93 -23.16 11.45 -27.45
N ASP A 94 -24.20 12.22 -27.15
CA ASP A 94 -24.24 13.65 -27.42
C ASP A 94 -23.37 14.51 -26.46
N VAL A 95 -22.92 13.96 -25.32
CA VAL A 95 -22.27 14.75 -24.25
C VAL A 95 -21.11 14.06 -23.56
N THR A 96 -20.98 12.72 -23.63
CA THR A 96 -20.05 11.99 -22.78
C THR A 96 -19.13 11.08 -23.59
N ASP A 97 -17.83 11.21 -23.36
CA ASP A 97 -16.84 10.24 -23.89
C ASP A 97 -16.94 8.94 -23.08
N ILE A 98 -17.77 8.01 -23.58
CA ILE A 98 -18.02 6.70 -22.97
C ILE A 98 -16.74 5.90 -22.80
N MET A 99 -15.77 6.07 -23.70
CA MET A 99 -14.48 5.40 -23.60
C MET A 99 -13.67 5.91 -22.41
N ALA A 100 -13.59 7.24 -22.24
CA ALA A 100 -12.88 7.85 -21.13
C ALA A 100 -13.53 7.53 -19.78
N GLU A 101 -14.88 7.48 -19.71
CA GLU A 101 -15.59 7.03 -18.52
C GLU A 101 -15.30 5.56 -18.21
N GLY A 102 -15.37 4.69 -19.21
CA GLY A 102 -15.04 3.28 -19.09
C GLY A 102 -13.61 3.06 -18.57
N GLN A 103 -12.64 3.77 -19.12
CA GLN A 103 -11.26 3.74 -18.64
C GLN A 103 -11.14 4.24 -17.20
N THR A 104 -11.82 5.30 -16.82
CA THR A 104 -11.79 5.83 -15.45
C THR A 104 -12.32 4.80 -14.45
N VAL A 105 -13.45 4.17 -14.75
CA VAL A 105 -14.02 3.10 -13.89
C VAL A 105 -13.09 1.89 -13.81
N ALA A 106 -12.51 1.49 -14.94
CA ALA A 106 -11.54 0.40 -15.00
C ALA A 106 -10.30 0.70 -14.14
N MET A 107 -9.80 1.92 -14.16
CA MET A 107 -8.64 2.33 -13.36
C MET A 107 -8.95 2.38 -11.87
N ILE A 108 -10.13 2.85 -11.46
CA ILE A 108 -10.59 2.78 -10.07
C ILE A 108 -10.63 1.32 -9.59
N SER A 109 -11.13 0.41 -10.43
CA SER A 109 -11.13 -1.03 -10.14
C SER A 109 -9.72 -1.60 -10.02
N SER A 110 -8.80 -1.20 -10.91
CA SER A 110 -7.39 -1.59 -10.86
C SER A 110 -6.70 -1.09 -9.59
N GLY A 111 -7.03 0.11 -9.11
CA GLY A 111 -6.57 0.63 -7.81
C GLY A 111 -6.98 -0.27 -6.65
N LYS A 112 -8.25 -0.70 -6.60
CA LYS A 112 -8.73 -1.65 -5.59
C LYS A 112 -8.04 -3.01 -5.68
N ALA A 113 -7.80 -3.51 -6.89
CA ALA A 113 -7.07 -4.77 -7.09
C ALA A 113 -5.61 -4.66 -6.58
N LEU A 114 -4.96 -3.52 -6.79
CA LEU A 114 -3.63 -3.23 -6.24
C LEU A 114 -3.66 -3.17 -4.70
N GLU A 115 -4.65 -2.51 -4.10
CA GLU A 115 -4.85 -2.47 -2.65
C GLU A 115 -4.97 -3.89 -2.08
N LYS A 116 -5.86 -4.70 -2.65
CA LYS A 116 -6.05 -6.09 -2.24
C LYS A 116 -4.75 -6.89 -2.34
N LYS A 117 -4.01 -6.75 -3.45
CA LYS A 117 -2.73 -7.45 -3.63
C LYS A 117 -1.69 -6.98 -2.63
N THR A 118 -1.66 -5.69 -2.29
CA THR A 118 -0.74 -5.14 -1.27
C THR A 118 -1.03 -5.75 0.10
N ILE A 119 -2.28 -5.79 0.53
CA ILE A 119 -2.69 -6.39 1.80
C ILE A 119 -2.33 -7.88 1.83
N LEU A 120 -2.61 -8.62 0.74
CA LEU A 120 -2.28 -10.04 0.64
C LEU A 120 -0.76 -10.28 0.67
N ALA A 121 0.02 -9.44 0.00
CA ALA A 121 1.48 -9.53 0.02
C ALA A 121 2.05 -9.31 1.42
N LEU A 122 1.52 -8.33 2.18
CA LEU A 122 1.93 -8.11 3.57
C LEU A 122 1.57 -9.29 4.47
N LYS A 123 0.39 -9.88 4.29
CA LYS A 123 -0.01 -11.10 5.02
C LYS A 123 0.86 -12.30 4.66
N ASP A 124 1.30 -12.42 3.40
CA ASP A 124 2.24 -13.45 2.95
C ASP A 124 3.61 -13.31 3.63
N TYR A 125 4.14 -12.09 3.73
CA TYR A 125 5.36 -11.80 4.49
C TYR A 125 5.22 -12.21 5.96
N LEU A 126 4.09 -11.93 6.59
CA LEU A 126 3.81 -12.30 7.97
C LEU A 126 3.72 -13.82 8.15
N THR A 127 3.03 -14.52 7.23
CA THR A 127 2.84 -15.97 7.30
C THR A 127 4.16 -16.73 7.13
N ASN A 128 5.06 -16.20 6.29
CA ASN A 128 6.37 -16.78 6.05
C ASN A 128 7.45 -16.29 7.05
N ASP A 129 7.05 -15.58 8.10
CA ASP A 129 7.93 -14.99 9.12
C ASP A 129 9.09 -14.15 8.53
N GLN A 130 8.85 -13.55 7.37
CA GLN A 130 9.83 -12.72 6.69
C GLN A 130 9.81 -11.27 7.18
N ALA A 131 8.62 -10.74 7.50
CA ALA A 131 8.43 -9.41 8.03
C ALA A 131 7.06 -9.23 8.68
N GLY A 132 6.92 -8.17 9.49
CA GLY A 132 5.70 -7.82 10.20
C GLY A 132 5.49 -8.59 11.48
N LYS A 133 4.50 -8.15 12.25
CA LYS A 133 4.06 -8.82 13.48
C LYS A 133 2.54 -8.76 13.59
N LYS A 134 1.95 -9.83 14.08
CA LYS A 134 0.53 -9.94 14.36
C LYS A 134 0.28 -9.72 15.84
N PHE A 135 -0.65 -8.84 16.16
CA PHE A 135 -1.11 -8.54 17.50
C PHE A 135 -2.57 -9.00 17.61
N THR A 136 -2.90 -9.79 18.63
CA THR A 136 -4.24 -10.34 18.80
C THR A 136 -4.77 -10.04 20.18
N GLY A 137 -6.03 -9.58 20.28
CA GLY A 137 -6.63 -9.27 21.57
C GLY A 137 -7.96 -8.53 21.46
N ALA A 138 -8.43 -8.00 22.59
CA ALA A 138 -9.51 -7.03 22.58
C ALA A 138 -8.99 -5.71 22.00
N LEU A 139 -9.82 -4.97 21.27
CA LEU A 139 -9.43 -3.67 20.75
C LEU A 139 -9.29 -2.67 21.91
N THR A 140 -8.07 -2.39 22.31
CA THR A 140 -7.68 -1.39 23.32
C THR A 140 -6.69 -0.40 22.70
N ILE A 141 -6.50 0.74 23.37
CA ILE A 141 -5.47 1.72 22.99
C ILE A 141 -4.09 1.07 23.09
N ASP A 142 -3.80 0.39 24.20
CA ASP A 142 -2.50 -0.27 24.43
C ASP A 142 -2.16 -1.25 23.31
N LEU A 143 -3.13 -2.07 22.84
CA LEU A 143 -2.90 -3.01 21.74
C LEU A 143 -2.59 -2.29 20.40
N LEU A 144 -3.20 -1.14 20.19
CA LEU A 144 -2.95 -0.33 18.99
C LEU A 144 -1.59 0.35 19.08
N ASP A 145 -1.25 0.89 20.24
CA ASP A 145 0.04 1.53 20.51
C ASP A 145 1.19 0.52 20.41
N ASP A 146 1.04 -0.68 20.97
CA ASP A 146 2.01 -1.76 20.82
C ASP A 146 2.28 -2.11 19.34
N ALA A 147 1.24 -2.08 18.51
CA ALA A 147 1.39 -2.35 17.09
C ALA A 147 2.06 -1.19 16.33
N ILE A 148 1.79 0.05 16.73
CA ILE A 148 2.42 1.25 16.14
C ILE A 148 3.87 1.35 16.57
N ASP A 149 4.16 1.11 17.84
CA ASP A 149 5.52 1.16 18.41
C ASP A 149 6.43 0.08 17.83
N TYR A 150 5.85 -1.09 17.51
CA TYR A 150 6.58 -2.14 16.79
C TYR A 150 7.03 -1.67 15.40
N VAL A 151 6.24 -0.83 14.74
CA VAL A 151 6.54 -0.36 13.37
C VAL A 151 7.49 0.83 13.43
N ALA A 152 8.72 0.63 12.97
CA ALA A 152 9.72 1.71 12.93
C ALA A 152 9.29 2.83 11.98
N GLY A 153 8.71 3.90 12.53
CA GLY A 153 8.27 5.07 11.78
C GLY A 153 6.97 4.83 11.01
N ALA A 154 5.97 4.24 11.66
CA ALA A 154 4.63 4.11 11.09
C ALA A 154 4.14 5.45 10.55
N ASN A 155 3.74 5.48 9.29
CA ASN A 155 3.27 6.69 8.63
C ASN A 155 1.84 6.57 8.09
N MET A 156 1.26 5.37 8.13
CA MET A 156 -0.12 5.11 7.75
C MET A 156 -0.77 4.00 8.55
N ILE A 157 -2.06 4.18 8.83
CA ILE A 157 -2.92 3.15 9.42
C ILE A 157 -4.06 2.89 8.45
N PHE A 158 -4.29 1.62 8.14
CA PHE A 158 -5.41 1.17 7.32
C PHE A 158 -6.41 0.38 8.14
N VAL A 159 -7.67 0.69 7.96
CA VAL A 159 -8.81 0.03 8.60
C VAL A 159 -9.92 -0.14 7.59
N ASN A 160 -10.78 -1.13 7.76
CA ASN A 160 -12.01 -1.13 6.97
C ASN A 160 -13.09 -0.22 7.60
N ASN A 161 -14.23 -0.08 6.96
CA ASN A 161 -15.33 0.77 7.45
C ASN A 161 -15.83 0.37 8.85
N LYS A 162 -15.85 -0.93 9.19
CA LYS A 162 -16.27 -1.41 10.51
C LYS A 162 -15.19 -1.18 11.55
N GLY A 163 -13.91 -1.47 11.20
CA GLY A 163 -12.75 -1.18 12.04
C GLY A 163 -12.64 0.32 12.36
N HIS A 164 -12.88 1.19 11.37
CA HIS A 164 -12.90 2.63 11.56
C HIS A 164 -13.97 3.10 12.56
N ARG A 165 -15.17 2.50 12.49
CA ARG A 165 -16.22 2.77 13.48
C ARG A 165 -15.85 2.25 14.87
N ALA A 166 -15.22 1.07 14.94
CA ALA A 166 -14.76 0.50 16.21
C ALA A 166 -13.67 1.38 16.83
N LEU A 167 -12.69 1.82 16.04
CA LEU A 167 -11.64 2.73 16.49
C LEU A 167 -12.23 4.07 17.00
N LYS A 168 -13.17 4.67 16.27
CA LYS A 168 -13.83 5.91 16.73
C LYS A 168 -14.62 5.73 18.03
N LYS A 169 -15.25 4.56 18.22
CA LYS A 169 -15.94 4.26 19.49
C LYS A 169 -14.96 4.12 20.65
N LEU A 170 -13.83 3.45 20.40
CA LEU A 170 -12.76 3.30 21.38
C LEU A 170 -12.23 4.66 21.81
N LEU A 171 -11.80 5.50 20.88
CA LEU A 171 -11.27 6.84 21.16
C LEU A 171 -12.26 7.68 21.97
N LYS A 172 -13.56 7.63 21.59
CA LYS A 172 -14.60 8.35 22.33
C LYS A 172 -14.81 7.80 23.75
N ALA A 173 -14.71 6.50 23.97
CA ALA A 173 -14.85 5.86 25.27
C ALA A 173 -13.72 6.29 26.23
N GLU A 174 -12.52 6.48 25.71
CA GLU A 174 -11.34 6.96 26.44
C GLU A 174 -11.25 8.48 26.55
N GLY A 175 -12.30 9.21 26.11
CA GLY A 175 -12.35 10.66 26.20
C GLY A 175 -11.44 11.39 25.18
N MET A 176 -10.85 10.65 24.24
CA MET A 176 -10.03 11.21 23.17
C MET A 176 -10.89 11.73 22.05
N GLN A 177 -10.60 12.94 21.57
CA GLN A 177 -11.23 13.45 20.35
C GLN A 177 -10.43 12.93 19.13
N PRO A 178 -11.12 12.44 18.07
CA PRO A 178 -10.45 12.06 16.86
C PRO A 178 -9.73 13.27 16.24
N GLU A 179 -8.41 13.17 16.14
CA GLU A 179 -7.63 14.15 15.41
C GLU A 179 -7.97 14.09 13.91
N THR A 180 -7.84 15.20 13.22
CA THR A 180 -7.98 15.24 11.77
C THR A 180 -6.77 15.92 11.16
N ILE A 181 -6.17 15.26 10.19
CA ILE A 181 -5.06 15.79 9.41
C ILE A 181 -5.40 15.79 7.92
N ASP A 182 -4.73 16.65 7.17
CA ASP A 182 -4.85 16.65 5.72
C ASP A 182 -3.89 15.60 5.14
N SER A 183 -4.44 14.58 4.48
CA SER A 183 -3.69 13.54 3.80
C SER A 183 -4.20 13.40 2.37
N PHE A 184 -3.31 13.56 1.39
CA PHE A 184 -3.64 13.53 -0.05
C PHE A 184 -4.81 14.44 -0.43
N GLY A 185 -4.84 15.67 0.12
CA GLY A 185 -5.89 16.66 -0.16
C GLY A 185 -7.27 16.32 0.44
N LYS A 186 -7.34 15.39 1.38
CA LYS A 186 -8.56 15.03 2.12
C LYS A 186 -8.30 15.08 3.61
N ARG A 187 -9.28 15.59 4.36
CA ARG A 187 -9.26 15.48 5.82
C ARG A 187 -9.60 14.06 6.24
N VAL A 188 -8.64 13.41 6.87
CA VAL A 188 -8.79 12.05 7.39
C VAL A 188 -8.63 12.06 8.91
N THR A 189 -9.23 11.06 9.56
CA THR A 189 -9.01 10.82 10.99
C THR A 189 -7.56 10.46 11.20
N ALA A 190 -6.92 10.98 12.24
CA ALA A 190 -5.58 10.59 12.65
C ALA A 190 -5.61 9.94 14.04
N TYR A 191 -4.59 9.15 14.30
CA TYR A 191 -4.28 8.60 15.60
C TYR A 191 -2.79 8.79 15.88
N GLY A 192 -2.46 9.51 16.97
CA GLY A 192 -1.07 9.86 17.28
C GLY A 192 -0.34 10.58 16.14
N GLY A 193 -1.05 11.46 15.41
CA GLY A 193 -0.49 12.16 14.25
C GLY A 193 -0.39 11.30 12.97
N ILE A 194 -0.75 10.01 13.01
CA ILE A 194 -0.71 9.10 11.85
C ILE A 194 -2.08 9.06 11.16
N PRO A 195 -2.17 9.28 9.84
CA PRO A 195 -3.44 9.23 9.11
C PRO A 195 -4.05 7.84 9.10
N VAL A 196 -5.35 7.76 9.35
CA VAL A 196 -6.14 6.53 9.30
C VAL A 196 -6.97 6.52 8.03
N HIS A 197 -6.63 5.63 7.10
CA HIS A 197 -7.31 5.47 5.83
C HIS A 197 -8.21 4.23 5.81
N VAL A 198 -9.30 4.33 5.04
CA VAL A 198 -10.22 3.20 4.86
C VAL A 198 -9.76 2.36 3.68
N ALA A 199 -9.37 1.11 3.96
CA ALA A 199 -9.08 0.08 2.97
C ALA A 199 -10.23 -0.94 2.95
N HIS A 200 -10.85 -1.15 1.79
CA HIS A 200 -12.05 -1.96 1.69
C HIS A 200 -11.77 -3.47 1.79
N ASP A 201 -10.58 -3.90 1.36
CA ASP A 201 -10.19 -5.31 1.33
C ASP A 201 -9.54 -5.81 2.63
N LEU A 202 -9.43 -4.96 3.64
CA LEU A 202 -9.00 -5.36 4.98
C LEU A 202 -10.18 -6.03 5.72
N ALA A 203 -9.90 -7.07 6.52
CA ALA A 203 -10.95 -7.74 7.28
C ALA A 203 -11.60 -6.81 8.32
N ASP A 204 -12.83 -7.12 8.71
CA ASP A 204 -13.65 -6.28 9.61
C ASP A 204 -13.02 -6.05 10.99
N ASN A 205 -12.19 -6.99 11.41
CA ASN A 205 -11.53 -7.03 12.70
C ASN A 205 -10.01 -6.79 12.60
N GLU A 206 -9.53 -6.25 11.50
CA GLU A 206 -8.11 -5.99 11.29
C GLU A 206 -7.81 -4.49 11.21
N ILE A 207 -6.67 -4.10 11.79
CA ILE A 207 -6.04 -2.79 11.62
C ILE A 207 -4.61 -3.05 11.16
N LEU A 208 -4.19 -2.37 10.11
CA LEU A 208 -2.86 -2.47 9.56
C LEU A 208 -2.12 -1.14 9.80
N ALA A 209 -1.08 -1.18 10.63
CA ALA A 209 -0.12 -0.09 10.75
C ALA A 209 1.07 -0.38 9.82
N VAL A 210 1.51 0.58 9.02
CA VAL A 210 2.56 0.38 8.03
C VAL A 210 3.47 1.60 7.91
N CYS A 211 4.74 1.33 7.65
CA CYS A 211 5.72 2.31 7.23
C CYS A 211 5.94 2.17 5.71
N PHE A 212 5.38 3.08 4.93
CA PHE A 212 5.71 3.18 3.51
C PHE A 212 6.99 4.00 3.32
N GLY A 213 7.98 3.38 2.70
CA GLY A 213 9.28 4.00 2.46
C GLY A 213 10.18 3.12 1.61
N ASN A 214 11.16 3.71 0.93
CA ASN A 214 12.08 2.98 0.06
C ASN A 214 12.89 1.89 0.76
N GLU A 215 13.11 2.04 2.06
CA GLU A 215 13.83 1.06 2.88
C GLU A 215 12.89 0.20 3.74
N ALA A 216 11.60 0.49 3.72
CA ALA A 216 10.56 -0.26 4.43
C ALA A 216 9.63 -0.97 3.43
N VAL A 217 8.34 -0.67 3.45
CA VAL A 217 7.37 -1.21 2.49
C VAL A 217 7.31 -0.32 1.26
N HIS A 218 7.56 -0.87 0.09
CA HIS A 218 7.46 -0.16 -1.19
C HIS A 218 7.05 -1.07 -2.34
N GLY A 219 6.50 -0.45 -3.39
CA GLY A 219 6.24 -1.13 -4.64
C GLY A 219 7.49 -1.21 -5.53
N ILE A 220 7.60 -2.25 -6.32
CA ILE A 220 8.56 -2.33 -7.42
C ILE A 220 7.78 -2.36 -8.74
N THR A 221 8.32 -1.73 -9.77
CA THR A 221 7.71 -1.68 -11.10
C THR A 221 8.77 -1.73 -12.19
N ASN A 222 8.38 -2.20 -13.36
CA ASN A 222 9.20 -2.11 -14.57
C ASN A 222 8.45 -1.31 -15.63
N GLY A 223 8.80 -0.03 -15.77
CA GLY A 223 8.23 0.88 -16.78
C GLY A 223 6.96 1.61 -16.38
N GLY A 224 6.41 1.40 -15.15
CA GLY A 224 5.17 2.04 -14.71
C GLY A 224 3.91 1.46 -15.37
N LEU A 225 2.81 2.20 -15.30
CA LEU A 225 1.56 1.86 -15.98
C LEU A 225 1.68 2.17 -17.48
N LYS A 226 1.24 1.25 -18.31
CA LYS A 226 1.16 1.39 -19.76
C LYS A 226 -0.28 1.29 -20.23
N VAL A 227 -0.64 2.11 -21.19
CA VAL A 227 -1.96 2.08 -21.85
C VAL A 227 -1.74 1.85 -23.33
N TYR A 228 -2.40 0.84 -23.88
CA TYR A 228 -2.37 0.48 -25.29
C TYR A 228 -3.75 0.63 -25.88
N GLU A 229 -3.89 1.48 -26.87
CA GLU A 229 -5.14 1.65 -27.61
C GLU A 229 -5.06 0.91 -28.94
N SER A 230 -6.12 0.20 -29.27
CA SER A 230 -6.22 -0.56 -30.52
C SER A 230 -7.66 -0.55 -31.06
N GLU A 231 -7.80 -0.80 -32.36
CA GLU A 231 -9.10 -1.02 -32.99
C GLU A 231 -9.29 -2.49 -33.31
N GLN A 232 -10.40 -3.06 -32.88
CA GLN A 232 -10.78 -4.46 -33.13
C GLN A 232 -12.14 -4.51 -33.80
N GLY A 233 -12.16 -4.51 -35.12
CA GLY A 233 -13.38 -4.46 -35.92
C GLY A 233 -14.14 -3.14 -35.70
N VAL A 234 -15.34 -3.23 -35.11
CA VAL A 234 -16.19 -2.05 -34.79
C VAL A 234 -15.92 -1.48 -33.40
N PHE A 235 -14.95 -2.03 -32.67
CA PHE A 235 -14.68 -1.66 -31.30
C PHE A 235 -13.37 -0.90 -31.16
N HIS A 236 -13.37 0.12 -30.30
CA HIS A 236 -12.17 0.65 -29.67
C HIS A 236 -11.85 -0.13 -28.42
N VAL A 237 -10.59 -0.52 -28.25
CA VAL A 237 -10.10 -1.29 -27.10
C VAL A 237 -8.95 -0.53 -26.47
N ALA A 238 -9.02 -0.30 -25.17
CA ALA A 238 -7.93 0.24 -24.36
C ALA A 238 -7.49 -0.79 -23.34
N ASP A 239 -6.29 -1.31 -23.52
CA ASP A 239 -5.66 -2.28 -22.62
C ASP A 239 -4.67 -1.56 -21.72
N THR A 240 -4.73 -1.82 -20.43
CA THR A 240 -3.79 -1.26 -19.46
C THR A 240 -3.01 -2.37 -18.80
N GLU A 241 -1.72 -2.16 -18.62
CA GLU A 241 -0.80 -3.10 -18.01
C GLU A 241 0.09 -2.41 -16.99
N LEU A 242 0.23 -3.01 -15.82
CA LEU A 242 1.17 -2.61 -14.79
C LEU A 242 1.94 -3.84 -14.31
N LEU A 243 3.25 -3.81 -14.52
CA LEU A 243 4.18 -4.78 -13.96
C LEU A 243 4.62 -4.31 -12.59
N TYR A 244 4.24 -5.03 -11.52
CA TYR A 244 4.56 -4.61 -10.16
C TYR A 244 4.66 -5.77 -9.18
N ASN A 245 5.25 -5.52 -8.04
CA ASN A 245 5.09 -6.34 -6.82
C ASN A 245 5.38 -5.46 -5.59
N ILE A 246 5.14 -6.01 -4.40
CA ILE A 246 5.35 -5.36 -3.12
C ILE A 246 6.56 -5.96 -2.43
N VAL A 247 7.40 -5.09 -1.90
CA VAL A 247 8.66 -5.45 -1.22
C VAL A 247 8.63 -4.90 0.20
N CYS A 248 9.04 -5.73 1.14
CA CYS A 248 9.22 -5.39 2.53
C CYS A 248 10.67 -5.72 2.91
N LYS A 249 11.49 -4.70 3.17
CA LYS A 249 12.93 -4.87 3.41
C LYS A 249 13.30 -5.01 4.89
N VAL A 250 12.48 -4.49 5.78
CA VAL A 250 12.74 -4.47 7.22
C VAL A 250 11.65 -5.23 7.94
N LYS A 251 12.02 -6.07 8.90
CA LYS A 251 11.08 -6.92 9.64
C LYS A 251 9.98 -6.11 10.35
N ASN A 252 10.33 -5.01 10.98
CA ASN A 252 9.40 -4.17 11.73
C ASN A 252 8.79 -3.02 10.92
N SER A 253 8.50 -3.23 9.64
CA SER A 253 7.94 -2.20 8.76
C SER A 253 6.41 -2.19 8.70
N PHE A 254 5.74 -3.20 9.25
CA PHE A 254 4.29 -3.20 9.40
C PHE A 254 3.84 -4.09 10.58
N GLY A 255 2.67 -3.78 11.13
CA GLY A 255 2.00 -4.55 12.17
C GLY A 255 0.52 -4.74 11.82
N ILE A 256 -0.01 -5.93 12.06
CA ILE A 256 -1.44 -6.24 11.87
C ILE A 256 -2.06 -6.50 13.24
N VAL A 257 -3.02 -5.68 13.64
CA VAL A 257 -3.85 -5.90 14.82
C VAL A 257 -5.09 -6.67 14.39
N GLU A 258 -5.27 -7.87 14.92
CA GLU A 258 -6.51 -8.62 14.77
C GLU A 258 -7.27 -8.60 16.11
N PHE A 259 -8.39 -7.90 16.14
CA PHE A 259 -9.16 -7.73 17.36
C PHE A 259 -10.45 -8.54 17.35
N THR A 260 -10.82 -9.08 18.50
CA THR A 260 -12.13 -9.67 18.71
C THR A 260 -13.17 -8.57 18.78
N ALA A 261 -14.12 -8.56 17.83
CA ALA A 261 -15.25 -7.63 17.90
C ALA A 261 -15.98 -7.87 19.22
N SER A 262 -15.98 -6.87 20.11
CA SER A 262 -16.82 -6.89 21.30
C SER A 262 -18.27 -7.08 20.83
N ARG A 263 -18.87 -8.24 21.13
CA ARG A 263 -20.33 -8.41 20.99
C ARG A 263 -20.96 -7.40 21.94
N SER A 264 -21.48 -6.31 21.41
CA SER A 264 -22.40 -5.45 22.18
C SER A 264 -23.60 -6.29 22.59
N LYS A 265 -23.71 -6.55 23.91
CA LYS A 265 -24.95 -7.02 24.51
C LYS A 265 -26.03 -5.97 24.36
#